data_399a7a3cc9bdc9524f754da1c5bdad36
#
_entry.id   399a7a3cc9bdc9524f754da1c5bdad36
#
_cell.length_a   1.000
_cell.length_b   1.000
_cell.length_c   1.000
_cell.angle_alpha   90.00
_cell.angle_beta   90.00
_cell.angle_gamma   90.00
#
_symmetry.space_group_name_H-M   'P 1'
#
loop_
_entity.id
_entity.type
_entity.pdbx_description
1 polymer ?
#
loop_
_entity_poly.entity_id
_entity_poly.type
_entity_poly.pdbx_seq_one_letter_code
_entity_poly.pdbx_strand_id
1 'polypeptide(L)'
;YTLYIIYMSTICAPATAPGGAMAIIRVSGPEAISITSRIFSKDLTEAKGYTLHYGYICTPWSESEETTRHSETHAKADAIIDDVLVSVFRSPHSYTGEDSTEISCHGSRYIVQRIIEALIQSGARMAIPGEFTKRAFLAGKMDLSQAEAVADLIASSSEATHRMAMSQMRGGFSRELDT
;
A
#
# COMPACT_ATOMS: atom_id res chain seq x y z
N TYR A 1 -15.27 -19.47 6.52
CA TYR A 1 -13.91 -19.41 7.08
C TYR A 1 -12.93 -18.66 6.17
N THR A 2 -12.90 -18.96 4.86
CA THR A 2 -11.95 -18.35 3.90
C THR A 2 -12.17 -16.83 3.71
N LEU A 3 -13.40 -16.35 3.69
CA LEU A 3 -13.72 -14.91 3.58
C LEU A 3 -13.27 -14.12 4.83
N TYR A 4 -13.39 -14.71 6.01
CA TYR A 4 -12.98 -14.08 7.27
C TYR A 4 -11.45 -13.87 7.34
N ILE A 5 -10.68 -14.85 6.90
CA ILE A 5 -9.20 -14.78 6.85
C ILE A 5 -8.73 -13.70 5.86
N ILE A 6 -9.42 -13.52 4.73
CA ILE A 6 -9.09 -12.50 3.73
C ILE A 6 -9.23 -11.08 4.33
N TYR A 7 -10.25 -10.84 5.16
CA TYR A 7 -10.49 -9.55 5.81
C TYR A 7 -9.54 -9.22 6.97
N MET A 8 -9.01 -10.24 7.65
CA MET A 8 -8.16 -10.08 8.83
C MET A 8 -6.67 -9.94 8.49
N SER A 9 -6.27 -10.14 7.24
CA SER A 9 -4.86 -10.08 6.84
C SER A 9 -4.48 -8.72 6.26
N THR A 10 -3.33 -8.21 6.66
CA THR A 10 -2.71 -7.05 6.01
C THR A 10 -2.04 -7.47 4.71
N ILE A 11 -2.33 -6.73 3.65
CA ILE A 11 -1.82 -6.98 2.29
C ILE A 11 -0.88 -5.87 1.84
N CYS A 12 0.07 -6.22 0.97
CA CYS A 12 0.93 -5.25 0.30
C CYS A 12 1.11 -5.60 -1.19
N ALA A 13 1.28 -4.59 -2.02
CA ALA A 13 1.69 -4.74 -3.42
C ALA A 13 2.24 -3.42 -3.99
N PRO A 14 3.03 -3.47 -5.08
CA PRO A 14 3.32 -2.29 -5.87
C PRO A 14 2.02 -1.68 -6.41
N ALA A 15 1.86 -0.37 -6.25
CA ALA A 15 0.71 0.39 -6.78
C ALA A 15 1.05 1.12 -8.09
N THR A 16 2.31 1.14 -8.48
CA THR A 16 2.79 1.72 -9.74
C THR A 16 3.34 0.64 -10.67
N ALA A 17 3.29 0.88 -11.98
CA ALA A 17 3.94 0.03 -12.97
C ALA A 17 5.47 0.03 -12.76
N PRO A 18 6.15 -1.10 -13.03
CA PRO A 18 7.60 -1.18 -12.89
C PRO A 18 8.33 -0.31 -13.93
N GLY A 19 9.53 0.19 -13.59
CA GLY A 19 10.44 0.88 -14.50
C GLY A 19 10.37 2.40 -14.50
N GLY A 20 9.53 3.02 -13.66
CA GLY A 20 9.57 4.46 -13.40
C GLY A 20 10.72 4.88 -12.49
N ALA A 21 11.02 6.18 -12.42
CA ALA A 21 12.00 6.73 -11.48
C ALA A 21 11.56 6.57 -10.01
N MET A 22 10.25 6.56 -9.79
CA MET A 22 9.61 6.37 -8.48
C MET A 22 8.65 5.19 -8.53
N ALA A 23 8.51 4.52 -7.41
CA ALA A 23 7.51 3.48 -7.20
C ALA A 23 6.75 3.75 -5.89
N ILE A 24 5.49 3.29 -5.87
CA ILE A 24 4.65 3.32 -4.67
C ILE A 24 4.30 1.88 -4.32
N ILE A 25 4.50 1.52 -3.05
CA ILE A 25 4.06 0.25 -2.49
C ILE A 25 2.93 0.56 -1.52
N ARG A 26 1.77 -0.04 -1.73
CA ARG A 26 0.60 0.11 -0.86
C ARG A 26 0.51 -1.05 0.13
N VAL A 27 0.24 -0.72 1.38
CA VAL A 27 -0.06 -1.67 2.46
C VAL A 27 -1.45 -1.34 2.99
N SER A 28 -2.32 -2.33 3.18
CA SER A 28 -3.69 -2.12 3.67
C SER A 28 -4.13 -3.28 4.56
N GLY A 29 -4.82 -2.97 5.64
CA GLY A 29 -5.34 -3.94 6.58
C GLY A 29 -5.15 -3.51 8.04
N PRO A 30 -5.61 -4.35 8.99
CA PRO A 30 -5.64 -3.99 10.40
C PRO A 30 -4.27 -3.68 11.01
N GLU A 31 -3.20 -4.27 10.47
CA GLU A 31 -1.83 -4.05 10.94
C GLU A 31 -0.96 -3.24 9.96
N ALA A 32 -1.56 -2.55 8.97
CA ALA A 32 -0.81 -1.84 7.94
C ALA A 32 0.20 -0.84 8.53
N ILE A 33 -0.22 -0.06 9.51
CA ILE A 33 0.63 0.96 10.13
C ILE A 33 1.70 0.33 11.02
N SER A 34 1.34 -0.66 11.85
CA SER A 34 2.31 -1.33 12.73
C SER A 34 3.36 -2.13 11.95
N ILE A 35 2.96 -2.82 10.87
CA ILE A 35 3.90 -3.54 10.00
C ILE A 35 4.85 -2.56 9.30
N THR A 36 4.32 -1.45 8.77
CA THR A 36 5.16 -0.42 8.15
C THR A 36 6.12 0.20 9.16
N SER A 37 5.68 0.48 10.39
CA SER A 37 6.52 1.03 11.46
C SER A 37 7.71 0.12 11.82
N ARG A 38 7.53 -1.22 11.75
CA ARG A 38 8.63 -2.18 12.07
C ARG A 38 9.81 -2.09 11.12
N ILE A 39 9.59 -1.66 9.89
CA ILE A 39 10.63 -1.55 8.86
C ILE A 39 11.02 -0.10 8.55
N PHE A 40 10.28 0.89 9.06
CA PHE A 40 10.53 2.30 8.85
C PHE A 40 11.33 2.90 10.00
N SER A 41 12.13 3.92 9.70
CA SER A 41 13.03 4.58 10.67
C SER A 41 12.31 5.36 11.78
N LYS A 42 10.98 5.52 11.68
CA LYS A 42 10.15 6.24 12.66
C LYS A 42 8.93 5.41 13.03
N ASP A 43 8.49 5.51 14.27
CA ASP A 43 7.22 4.94 14.69
C ASP A 43 6.04 5.74 14.11
N LEU A 44 5.13 5.05 13.43
CA LEU A 44 3.94 5.60 12.81
C LEU A 44 2.66 5.26 13.57
N THR A 45 2.74 4.53 14.70
CA THR A 45 1.57 4.02 15.42
C THR A 45 0.64 5.13 15.87
N GLU A 46 1.19 6.27 16.30
CA GLU A 46 0.42 7.47 16.68
C GLU A 46 0.29 8.50 15.56
N ALA A 47 0.76 8.19 14.34
CA ALA A 47 0.65 9.12 13.22
C ALA A 47 -0.83 9.36 12.84
N LYS A 48 -1.17 10.61 12.58
CA LYS A 48 -2.51 10.98 12.13
C LYS A 48 -2.71 10.56 10.67
N GLY A 49 -3.96 10.30 10.29
CA GLY A 49 -4.32 10.11 8.88
C GLY A 49 -4.01 11.35 8.05
N TYR A 50 -3.72 11.15 6.75
CA TYR A 50 -3.32 12.19 5.79
C TYR A 50 -2.02 12.92 6.16
N THR A 51 -1.08 12.21 6.80
CA THR A 51 0.26 12.73 7.07
C THR A 51 1.31 12.04 6.21
N LEU A 52 2.40 12.75 5.95
CA LEU A 52 3.53 12.30 5.16
C LEU A 52 4.79 12.33 6.03
N HIS A 53 5.54 11.24 6.03
CA HIS A 53 6.71 11.06 6.87
C HIS A 53 7.93 10.70 6.02
N TYR A 54 8.96 11.54 6.03
CA TYR A 54 10.24 11.22 5.43
C TYR A 54 11.08 10.37 6.38
N GLY A 55 11.74 9.36 5.84
CA GLY A 55 12.65 8.47 6.57
C GLY A 55 13.25 7.43 5.63
N TYR A 56 13.71 6.31 6.18
CA TYR A 56 14.29 5.21 5.42
C TYR A 56 13.67 3.87 5.83
N ILE A 57 13.69 2.92 4.90
CA ILE A 57 13.29 1.53 5.15
C ILE A 57 14.53 0.70 5.43
N CYS A 58 14.45 -0.15 6.47
CA CYS A 58 15.46 -1.11 6.82
C CYS A 58 14.96 -2.55 6.63
N THR A 59 15.87 -3.49 6.49
CA THR A 59 15.56 -4.91 6.66
C THR A 59 15.08 -5.16 8.10
N PRO A 60 14.05 -6.00 8.31
CA PRO A 60 13.65 -6.39 9.66
C PRO A 60 14.82 -7.03 10.40
N TRP A 61 14.94 -6.69 11.69
CA TRP A 61 15.95 -7.27 12.56
C TRP A 61 15.74 -8.79 12.67
N SER A 62 16.79 -9.59 12.40
CA SER A 62 16.80 -11.03 12.69
C SER A 62 17.65 -11.28 13.94
N GLU A 63 17.08 -11.92 14.96
CA GLU A 63 17.77 -12.29 16.21
C GLU A 63 19.01 -13.18 16.00
N SER A 64 19.14 -13.80 14.81
CA SER A 64 20.28 -14.66 14.47
C SER A 64 21.60 -13.95 14.19
N GLU A 65 21.61 -12.61 14.11
CA GLU A 65 22.82 -11.82 13.78
C GLU A 65 23.48 -11.14 15.00
N GLU A 66 23.04 -11.46 16.20
CA GLU A 66 23.51 -10.83 17.46
C GLU A 66 24.99 -11.11 17.79
N THR A 67 25.63 -12.10 17.15
CA THR A 67 26.93 -12.63 17.60
C THR A 67 28.15 -11.98 16.95
N THR A 68 28.05 -11.03 16.04
CA THR A 68 29.24 -10.56 15.28
C THR A 68 29.42 -9.03 15.16
N ARG A 69 28.69 -8.21 15.94
CA ARG A 69 28.73 -6.75 15.73
C ARG A 69 29.33 -5.94 16.89
N HIS A 70 30.61 -5.62 16.77
CA HIS A 70 31.33 -4.66 17.61
C HIS A 70 31.32 -3.23 17.04
N SER A 71 30.24 -2.76 16.38
CA SER A 71 30.10 -1.32 16.03
C SER A 71 28.65 -1.01 15.62
N GLU A 72 27.93 -0.33 16.50
CA GLU A 72 26.51 0.02 16.31
C GLU A 72 26.22 0.96 15.12
N THR A 73 27.22 1.73 14.68
CA THR A 73 27.04 2.75 13.62
C THR A 73 27.11 2.16 12.20
N HIS A 74 27.97 1.18 11.94
CA HIS A 74 28.11 0.56 10.63
C HIS A 74 27.00 -0.48 10.35
N ALA A 75 26.56 -1.20 11.36
CA ALA A 75 25.51 -2.21 11.24
C ALA A 75 24.14 -1.62 10.82
N LYS A 76 23.85 -0.37 11.21
CA LYS A 76 22.61 0.31 10.77
C LYS A 76 22.65 0.76 9.30
N ALA A 77 23.80 1.14 8.78
CA ALA A 77 23.95 1.60 7.39
C ALA A 77 23.76 0.46 6.37
N ASP A 78 24.23 -0.76 6.69
CA ASP A 78 24.12 -1.94 5.81
C ASP A 78 22.68 -2.52 5.75
N ALA A 79 21.80 -2.13 6.69
CA ALA A 79 20.42 -2.54 6.74
C ALA A 79 19.45 -1.63 5.99
N ILE A 80 19.88 -0.41 5.58
CA ILE A 80 19.03 0.55 4.87
C ILE A 80 18.79 0.07 3.44
N ILE A 81 17.52 -0.01 3.05
CA ILE A 81 17.09 -0.39 1.69
C ILE A 81 16.97 0.85 0.83
N ASP A 82 16.28 1.89 1.31
CA ASP A 82 16.04 3.12 0.56
C ASP A 82 15.56 4.25 1.46
N ASP A 83 15.78 5.49 1.03
CA ASP A 83 15.14 6.69 1.58
C ASP A 83 13.74 6.84 0.95
N VAL A 84 12.72 7.01 1.80
CA VAL A 84 11.33 6.96 1.37
C VAL A 84 10.47 8.05 1.99
N LEU A 85 9.29 8.26 1.36
CA LEU A 85 8.19 8.99 1.95
C LEU A 85 7.05 8.00 2.26
N VAL A 86 6.57 7.98 3.49
CA VAL A 86 5.43 7.15 3.90
C VAL A 86 4.22 8.03 4.14
N SER A 87 3.17 7.81 3.36
CA SER A 87 1.84 8.39 3.58
C SER A 87 1.03 7.49 4.49
N VAL A 88 0.35 8.06 5.49
CA VAL A 88 -0.49 7.33 6.45
C VAL A 88 -1.97 7.67 6.22
N PHE A 89 -2.80 6.64 6.13
CA PHE A 89 -4.26 6.75 6.02
C PHE A 89 -4.91 5.92 7.11
N ARG A 90 -5.82 6.55 7.87
CA ARG A 90 -6.58 5.88 8.93
C ARG A 90 -7.97 5.50 8.45
N SER A 91 -8.42 4.34 8.87
CA SER A 91 -9.81 3.91 8.68
C SER A 91 -10.80 4.96 9.23
N PRO A 92 -11.93 5.22 8.55
CA PRO A 92 -12.35 4.71 7.24
C PRO A 92 -11.83 5.53 6.05
N HIS A 93 -10.92 6.49 6.26
CA HIS A 93 -10.49 7.50 5.29
C HIS A 93 -9.25 7.01 4.49
N SER A 94 -9.40 5.88 3.80
CA SER A 94 -8.42 5.30 2.88
C SER A 94 -9.11 4.76 1.63
N TYR A 95 -8.34 4.29 0.66
CA TYR A 95 -8.87 3.67 -0.55
C TYR A 95 -9.72 2.42 -0.25
N THR A 96 -9.26 1.56 0.64
CA THR A 96 -9.94 0.30 1.02
C THR A 96 -10.93 0.48 2.16
N GLY A 97 -10.91 1.63 2.85
CA GLY A 97 -11.63 1.84 4.10
C GLY A 97 -10.92 1.28 5.35
N GLU A 98 -9.78 0.59 5.18
CA GLU A 98 -8.94 0.07 6.26
C GLU A 98 -7.82 1.06 6.62
N ASP A 99 -7.07 0.82 7.71
CA ASP A 99 -5.78 1.47 7.91
C ASP A 99 -4.85 1.13 6.74
N SER A 100 -4.13 2.13 6.23
CA SER A 100 -3.30 1.95 5.04
C SER A 100 -2.07 2.84 5.08
N THR A 101 -0.98 2.37 4.47
CA THR A 101 0.21 3.18 4.20
C THR A 101 0.59 3.09 2.72
N GLU A 102 1.20 4.15 2.21
CA GLU A 102 1.83 4.16 0.89
C GLU A 102 3.28 4.57 1.04
N ILE A 103 4.18 3.70 0.62
CA ILE A 103 5.63 3.88 0.68
C ILE A 103 6.09 4.31 -0.71
N SER A 104 6.47 5.59 -0.86
CA SER A 104 7.07 6.12 -2.08
C SER A 104 8.60 5.95 -2.00
N CYS A 105 9.15 5.15 -2.89
CA CYS A 105 10.56 4.77 -2.97
C CYS A 105 11.12 4.98 -4.37
N HIS A 106 12.43 4.81 -4.57
CA HIS A 106 13.02 4.78 -5.90
C HIS A 106 12.51 3.57 -6.70
N GLY A 107 12.25 3.75 -8.00
CA GLY A 107 11.60 2.77 -8.88
C GLY A 107 12.50 1.60 -9.33
N SER A 108 13.60 1.32 -8.62
CA SER A 108 14.43 0.15 -8.85
C SER A 108 13.67 -1.13 -8.52
N ARG A 109 13.70 -2.11 -9.42
CA ARG A 109 13.10 -3.44 -9.17
C ARG A 109 13.67 -4.09 -7.91
N TYR A 110 14.97 -3.92 -7.67
CA TYR A 110 15.64 -4.43 -6.49
C TYR A 110 15.06 -3.80 -5.20
N ILE A 111 14.95 -2.46 -5.16
CA ILE A 111 14.44 -1.73 -4.00
C ILE A 111 12.98 -2.14 -3.72
N VAL A 112 12.12 -2.13 -4.73
CA VAL A 112 10.71 -2.52 -4.59
C VAL A 112 10.59 -3.94 -4.05
N GLN A 113 11.36 -4.89 -4.60
CA GLN A 113 11.35 -6.28 -4.14
C GLN A 113 11.81 -6.38 -2.68
N ARG A 114 12.90 -5.70 -2.29
CA ARG A 114 13.42 -5.73 -0.91
C ARG A 114 12.43 -5.15 0.10
N ILE A 115 11.74 -4.06 -0.24
CA ILE A 115 10.70 -3.49 0.63
C ILE A 115 9.51 -4.45 0.77
N ILE A 116 9.06 -5.08 -0.31
CA ILE A 116 7.99 -6.09 -0.27
C ILE A 116 8.40 -7.28 0.61
N GLU A 117 9.62 -7.80 0.46
CA GLU A 117 10.13 -8.88 1.30
C GLU A 117 10.15 -8.49 2.79
N ALA A 118 10.61 -7.27 3.11
CA ALA A 118 10.62 -6.76 4.47
C ALA A 118 9.20 -6.64 5.06
N LEU A 119 8.20 -6.18 4.28
CA LEU A 119 6.80 -6.12 4.67
C LEU A 119 6.23 -7.53 4.94
N ILE A 120 6.55 -8.51 4.07
CA ILE A 120 6.08 -9.89 4.23
C ILE A 120 6.71 -10.53 5.48
N GLN A 121 8.01 -10.35 5.71
CA GLN A 121 8.69 -10.82 6.92
C GLN A 121 8.11 -10.19 8.19
N SER A 122 7.58 -8.96 8.08
CA SER A 122 6.93 -8.24 9.19
C SER A 122 5.45 -8.59 9.39
N GLY A 123 4.88 -9.51 8.59
CA GLY A 123 3.52 -10.05 8.77
C GLY A 123 2.50 -9.66 7.71
N ALA A 124 2.87 -8.88 6.69
CA ALA A 124 2.01 -8.67 5.53
C ALA A 124 2.03 -9.90 4.59
N ARG A 125 1.05 -9.98 3.69
CA ARG A 125 1.11 -10.90 2.55
C ARG A 125 0.96 -10.14 1.24
N MET A 126 1.41 -10.73 0.15
CA MET A 126 1.14 -10.19 -1.18
C MET A 126 -0.37 -10.12 -1.44
N ALA A 127 -0.83 -9.00 -1.97
CA ALA A 127 -2.18 -8.87 -2.50
C ALA A 127 -2.34 -9.70 -3.78
N ILE A 128 -3.50 -10.31 -3.95
CA ILE A 128 -3.89 -10.88 -5.24
C ILE A 128 -4.37 -9.76 -6.18
N PRO A 129 -4.30 -9.93 -7.51
CA PRO A 129 -4.80 -8.94 -8.46
C PRO A 129 -6.22 -8.48 -8.13
N GLY A 130 -6.46 -7.15 -8.09
CA GLY A 130 -7.75 -6.55 -7.78
C GLY A 130 -8.17 -6.57 -6.31
N GLU A 131 -7.35 -7.08 -5.38
CA GLU A 131 -7.74 -7.22 -3.99
C GLU A 131 -8.02 -5.90 -3.27
N PHE A 132 -7.25 -4.86 -3.52
CA PHE A 132 -7.51 -3.54 -2.94
C PHE A 132 -8.89 -3.00 -3.36
N THR A 133 -9.23 -3.07 -4.65
CA THR A 133 -10.53 -2.65 -5.18
C THR A 133 -11.66 -3.51 -4.63
N LYS A 134 -11.45 -4.83 -4.53
CA LYS A 134 -12.42 -5.75 -3.91
C LYS A 134 -12.68 -5.37 -2.45
N ARG A 135 -11.66 -5.05 -1.67
CA ARG A 135 -11.81 -4.61 -0.26
C ARG A 135 -12.56 -3.28 -0.18
N ALA A 136 -12.24 -2.32 -1.06
CA ALA A 136 -12.95 -1.06 -1.14
C ALA A 136 -14.45 -1.25 -1.44
N PHE A 137 -14.80 -2.11 -2.40
CA PHE A 137 -16.18 -2.47 -2.70
C PHE A 137 -16.89 -3.10 -1.48
N LEU A 138 -16.27 -4.09 -0.86
CA LEU A 138 -16.84 -4.79 0.30
C LEU A 138 -16.97 -3.89 1.55
N ALA A 139 -16.10 -2.88 1.67
CA ALA A 139 -16.20 -1.84 2.71
C ALA A 139 -17.21 -0.72 2.38
N GLY A 140 -17.95 -0.85 1.26
CA GLY A 140 -18.94 0.15 0.84
C GLY A 140 -18.34 1.48 0.38
N LYS A 141 -17.05 1.51 0.03
CA LYS A 141 -16.35 2.71 -0.47
C LYS A 141 -16.72 3.02 -1.93
N MET A 142 -17.18 2.03 -2.66
CA MET A 142 -17.62 2.11 -4.05
C MET A 142 -18.63 1.01 -4.34
N ASP A 143 -19.49 1.22 -5.33
CA ASP A 143 -20.37 0.20 -5.88
C ASP A 143 -19.66 -0.66 -6.95
N LEU A 144 -20.34 -1.68 -7.46
CA LEU A 144 -19.76 -2.59 -8.45
C LEU A 144 -19.41 -1.87 -9.75
N SER A 145 -20.28 -0.96 -10.21
CA SER A 145 -20.05 -0.17 -11.42
C SER A 145 -18.84 0.74 -11.30
N GLN A 146 -18.64 1.33 -10.11
CA GLN A 146 -17.46 2.13 -9.79
C GLN A 146 -16.19 1.27 -9.73
N ALA A 147 -16.26 0.06 -9.18
CA ALA A 147 -15.14 -0.87 -9.14
C ALA A 147 -14.68 -1.31 -10.54
N GLU A 148 -15.63 -1.55 -11.46
CA GLU A 148 -15.34 -1.82 -12.88
C GLU A 148 -14.72 -0.60 -13.57
N ALA A 149 -15.25 0.60 -13.30
CA ALA A 149 -14.75 1.85 -13.88
C ALA A 149 -13.30 2.17 -13.50
N VAL A 150 -12.79 1.68 -12.36
CA VAL A 150 -11.37 1.82 -11.98
C VAL A 150 -10.47 1.14 -13.00
N ALA A 151 -10.81 -0.08 -13.44
CA ALA A 151 -10.03 -0.80 -14.44
C ALA A 151 -10.07 -0.09 -15.80
N ASP A 152 -11.25 0.39 -16.21
CA ASP A 152 -11.44 1.15 -17.45
C ASP A 152 -10.69 2.47 -17.45
N LEU A 153 -10.65 3.16 -16.31
CA LEU A 153 -9.90 4.40 -16.14
C LEU A 153 -8.39 4.18 -16.34
N ILE A 154 -7.84 3.10 -15.75
CA ILE A 154 -6.43 2.74 -15.87
C ILE A 154 -6.09 2.36 -17.33
N ALA A 155 -7.01 1.68 -18.02
CA ALA A 155 -6.84 1.25 -19.41
C ALA A 155 -7.16 2.35 -20.43
N SER A 156 -7.69 3.51 -20.00
CA SER A 156 -8.13 4.57 -20.92
C SER A 156 -6.97 5.18 -21.68
N SER A 157 -7.07 5.19 -23.01
CA SER A 157 -6.07 5.74 -23.94
C SER A 157 -6.56 6.94 -24.73
N SER A 158 -7.82 7.36 -24.54
CA SER A 158 -8.41 8.52 -25.21
C SER A 158 -9.22 9.38 -24.24
N GLU A 159 -9.40 10.66 -24.61
CA GLU A 159 -10.21 11.58 -23.81
C GLU A 159 -11.67 11.12 -23.66
N ALA A 160 -12.23 10.50 -24.69
CA ALA A 160 -13.60 9.99 -24.65
C ALA A 160 -13.75 8.84 -23.66
N THR A 161 -12.86 7.82 -23.71
CA THR A 161 -12.86 6.69 -22.78
C THR A 161 -12.58 7.14 -21.35
N HIS A 162 -11.66 8.12 -21.17
CA HIS A 162 -11.38 8.70 -19.86
C HIS A 162 -12.61 9.39 -19.27
N ARG A 163 -13.34 10.23 -20.04
CA ARG A 163 -14.56 10.91 -19.57
C ARG A 163 -15.66 9.91 -19.16
N MET A 164 -15.86 8.84 -19.95
CA MET A 164 -16.85 7.81 -19.61
C MET A 164 -16.48 7.11 -18.28
N ALA A 165 -15.25 6.64 -18.14
CA ALA A 165 -14.77 5.96 -16.92
C ALA A 165 -14.84 6.89 -15.69
N MET A 166 -14.47 8.16 -15.82
CA MET A 166 -14.59 9.16 -14.75
C MET A 166 -16.03 9.43 -14.34
N SER A 167 -16.95 9.53 -15.30
CA SER A 167 -18.38 9.71 -15.01
C SER A 167 -18.94 8.52 -14.23
N GLN A 168 -18.60 7.31 -14.64
CA GLN A 168 -19.03 6.08 -14.00
C GLN A 168 -18.42 5.93 -12.58
N MET A 169 -17.11 6.20 -12.42
CA MET A 169 -16.44 6.16 -11.13
C MET A 169 -17.02 7.17 -10.13
N ARG A 170 -17.54 8.32 -10.60
CA ARG A 170 -18.22 9.32 -9.76
C ARG A 170 -19.71 9.03 -9.51
N GLY A 171 -20.18 7.82 -9.85
CA GLY A 171 -21.58 7.40 -9.62
C GLY A 171 -22.57 8.01 -10.62
N GLY A 172 -22.13 8.38 -11.84
CA GLY A 172 -23.02 8.90 -12.88
C GLY A 172 -24.13 7.92 -13.26
N PHE A 173 -23.81 6.63 -13.31
CA PHE A 173 -24.77 5.57 -13.67
C PHE A 173 -25.76 5.24 -12.54
N SER A 174 -25.28 5.20 -11.31
CA SER A 174 -26.12 4.92 -10.12
C SER A 174 -27.18 6.01 -9.89
N ARG A 175 -26.90 7.28 -10.25
CA ARG A 175 -27.84 8.39 -10.12
C ARG A 175 -28.94 8.38 -11.19
N GLU A 176 -28.68 7.80 -12.37
CA GLU A 176 -29.69 7.68 -13.44
C GLU A 176 -30.67 6.54 -13.20
N LEU A 177 -30.30 5.54 -12.38
CA LEU A 177 -31.18 4.41 -12.03
C LEU A 177 -32.09 4.72 -10.82
N ASP A 178 -31.75 5.73 -10.02
CA ASP A 178 -32.54 6.17 -8.84
C ASP A 178 -33.61 7.26 -9.20
N THR A 179 -33.76 7.61 -10.48
CA THR A 179 -34.79 8.52 -11.01
C THR A 179 -35.83 7.76 -11.83
#